data_2389d74e1ec3a0a7a7a90db47b046621
#
_entry.id   2389d74e1ec3a0a7a7a90db47b046621
#
_cell.length_a   1.000
_cell.length_b   1.000
_cell.length_c   1.000
_cell.angle_alpha   90.00
_cell.angle_beta   90.00
_cell.angle_gamma   90.00
#
_symmetry.space_group_name_H-M   'P 1'
#
loop_
_entity.id
_entity.type
_entity.pdbx_description
1 polymer ?
#
loop_
_entity_poly.entity_id
_entity_poly.type
_entity_poly.pdbx_seq_one_letter_code
_entity_poly.pdbx_strand_id
1 'polypeptide(L)'
;MEIRFAKAQDVPGIIKLLRQVGRVHHEGRPDLFRVNAQKYGPSQVLDMLGKTPIFVAVEEDTVLGYGFCMFEQFHDHSVMTDRTTLYIDDICVLEECRGKHIGTAIYNEIVRYAKYRGCYNVTLNVWCCNEGAMKFYES
;
A
#
# COMPACT_ATOMS: atom_id res chain seq x y z
N MET A 1 13.80 0.41 -12.89
CA MET A 1 12.53 0.36 -12.11
C MET A 1 11.94 1.75 -11.99
N GLU A 2 10.65 1.85 -12.17
CA GLU A 2 9.92 3.12 -12.06
C GLU A 2 8.90 3.03 -10.94
N ILE A 3 8.81 4.10 -10.13
CA ILE A 3 7.76 4.25 -9.13
C ILE A 3 6.82 5.34 -9.64
N ARG A 4 5.55 5.01 -9.83
CA ARG A 4 4.55 5.94 -10.37
C ARG A 4 3.17 5.62 -9.85
N PHE A 5 2.19 6.47 -10.17
CA PHE A 5 0.79 6.15 -9.89
C PHE A 5 0.34 4.97 -10.75
N ALA A 6 -0.52 4.14 -10.14
CA ALA A 6 -1.08 2.99 -10.82
C ALA A 6 -2.02 3.41 -11.96
N LYS A 7 -2.04 2.60 -13.00
CA LYS A 7 -2.92 2.76 -14.17
C LYS A 7 -3.76 1.49 -14.33
N ALA A 8 -4.78 1.55 -15.18
CA ALA A 8 -5.64 0.39 -15.43
C ALA A 8 -4.84 -0.84 -15.88
N GLN A 9 -3.79 -0.65 -16.66
CA GLN A 9 -2.93 -1.74 -17.13
C GLN A 9 -2.18 -2.45 -16.00
N ASP A 10 -2.06 -1.83 -14.82
CA ASP A 10 -1.37 -2.40 -13.67
C ASP A 10 -2.28 -3.27 -12.80
N VAL A 11 -3.59 -3.23 -13.02
CA VAL A 11 -4.55 -3.92 -12.15
C VAL A 11 -4.28 -5.42 -12.04
N PRO A 12 -4.02 -6.18 -13.11
CA PRO A 12 -3.72 -7.62 -12.98
C PRO A 12 -2.53 -7.89 -12.07
N GLY A 13 -1.47 -7.08 -12.16
CA GLY A 13 -0.29 -7.22 -11.30
C GLY A 13 -0.59 -6.87 -9.84
N ILE A 14 -1.39 -5.84 -9.62
CA ILE A 14 -1.83 -5.45 -8.27
C ILE A 14 -2.66 -6.57 -7.64
N ILE A 15 -3.56 -7.18 -8.39
CA ILE A 15 -4.41 -8.29 -7.89
C ILE A 15 -3.55 -9.50 -7.51
N LYS A 16 -2.51 -9.80 -8.30
CA LYS A 16 -1.57 -10.88 -7.96
C LYS A 16 -0.94 -10.64 -6.58
N LEU A 17 -0.53 -9.39 -6.30
CA LEU A 17 0.06 -9.01 -5.02
C LEU A 17 -0.96 -9.05 -3.89
N LEU A 18 -2.20 -8.61 -4.13
CA LEU A 18 -3.26 -8.68 -3.14
C LEU A 18 -3.55 -10.12 -2.72
N ARG A 19 -3.50 -11.06 -3.66
CA ARG A 19 -3.67 -12.48 -3.36
C ARG A 19 -2.52 -13.01 -2.52
N GLN A 20 -1.29 -12.56 -2.78
CA GLN A 20 -0.12 -12.90 -1.97
C GLN A 20 -0.30 -12.45 -0.52
N VAL A 21 -0.75 -11.21 -0.30
CA VAL A 21 -1.02 -10.68 1.03
C VAL A 21 -2.13 -11.46 1.74
N GLY A 22 -3.20 -11.78 1.02
CA GLY A 22 -4.30 -12.57 1.57
C GLY A 22 -3.85 -13.95 2.04
N ARG A 23 -2.96 -14.59 1.28
CA ARG A 23 -2.39 -15.89 1.67
C ARG A 23 -1.56 -15.76 2.95
N VAL A 24 -0.73 -14.73 3.05
CA VAL A 24 0.08 -14.48 4.24
C VAL A 24 -0.82 -14.28 5.47
N HIS A 25 -1.88 -13.50 5.33
CA HIS A 25 -2.83 -13.26 6.42
C HIS A 25 -3.52 -14.55 6.86
N HIS A 26 -3.96 -15.39 5.91
CA HIS A 26 -4.59 -16.66 6.22
C HIS A 26 -3.63 -17.60 6.96
N GLU A 27 -2.39 -17.72 6.50
CA GLU A 27 -1.37 -18.58 7.14
C GLU A 27 -1.05 -18.13 8.56
N GLY A 28 -1.05 -16.80 8.81
CA GLY A 28 -0.79 -16.25 10.14
C GLY A 28 -1.98 -16.38 11.10
N ARG A 29 -3.18 -16.13 10.59
CA ARG A 29 -4.42 -16.16 11.38
C ARG A 29 -5.55 -16.79 10.57
N PRO A 30 -5.53 -18.14 10.41
CA PRO A 30 -6.55 -18.82 9.63
C PRO A 30 -7.95 -18.72 10.23
N ASP A 31 -8.05 -18.40 11.52
CA ASP A 31 -9.33 -18.18 12.20
C ASP A 31 -9.98 -16.84 11.82
N LEU A 32 -9.20 -15.87 11.31
CA LEU A 32 -9.70 -14.54 10.95
C LEU A 32 -9.79 -14.32 9.44
N PHE A 33 -8.92 -14.94 8.65
CA PHE A 33 -8.80 -14.68 7.22
C PHE A 33 -9.10 -15.94 6.40
N ARG A 34 -9.91 -15.79 5.36
CA ARG A 34 -10.22 -16.89 4.43
C ARG A 34 -8.99 -17.24 3.60
N VAL A 35 -8.92 -18.49 3.13
CA VAL A 35 -7.76 -19.00 2.40
C VAL A 35 -7.43 -18.21 1.13
N ASN A 36 -8.43 -17.69 0.42
CA ASN A 36 -8.25 -16.89 -0.79
C ASN A 36 -8.64 -15.42 -0.57
N ALA A 37 -8.48 -14.93 0.67
CA ALA A 37 -8.83 -13.56 1.01
C ALA A 37 -7.98 -12.56 0.23
N GLN A 38 -8.61 -11.54 -0.32
CA GLN A 38 -7.94 -10.37 -0.87
C GLN A 38 -8.75 -9.13 -0.51
N LYS A 39 -8.05 -8.05 -0.19
CA LYS A 39 -8.66 -6.84 0.32
C LYS A 39 -9.56 -6.15 -0.71
N TYR A 40 -9.12 -6.12 -1.96
CA TYR A 40 -9.83 -5.47 -3.06
C TYR A 40 -9.89 -6.40 -4.27
N GLY A 41 -11.03 -6.38 -4.97
CA GLY A 41 -11.18 -7.05 -6.27
C GLY A 41 -10.77 -6.14 -7.43
N PRO A 42 -10.69 -6.68 -8.66
CA PRO A 42 -10.28 -5.87 -9.83
C PRO A 42 -11.17 -4.65 -10.06
N SER A 43 -12.48 -4.78 -9.96
CA SER A 43 -13.42 -3.66 -10.14
C SER A 43 -13.22 -2.57 -9.10
N GLN A 44 -12.95 -2.97 -7.84
CA GLN A 44 -12.71 -2.04 -6.76
C GLN A 44 -11.43 -1.25 -6.99
N VAL A 45 -10.36 -1.93 -7.43
CA VAL A 45 -9.09 -1.25 -7.73
C VAL A 45 -9.28 -0.26 -8.87
N LEU A 46 -9.99 -0.65 -9.93
CA LEU A 46 -10.30 0.26 -11.05
C LEU A 46 -11.05 1.50 -10.58
N ASP A 47 -12.03 1.33 -9.69
CA ASP A 47 -12.78 2.46 -9.14
C ASP A 47 -11.93 3.36 -8.26
N MET A 48 -10.92 2.80 -7.60
CA MET A 48 -10.02 3.57 -6.73
C MET A 48 -9.01 4.39 -7.50
N LEU A 49 -8.69 4.00 -8.73
CA LEU A 49 -7.73 4.75 -9.56
C LEU A 49 -8.22 6.18 -9.77
N GLY A 50 -7.39 7.15 -9.47
CA GLY A 50 -7.75 8.56 -9.57
C GLY A 50 -8.54 9.13 -8.40
N LYS A 51 -9.01 8.28 -7.48
CA LYS A 51 -9.72 8.72 -6.26
C LYS A 51 -8.81 8.69 -5.04
N THR A 52 -7.98 7.65 -4.95
CA THR A 52 -7.00 7.51 -3.87
C THR A 52 -5.62 7.32 -4.48
N PRO A 53 -4.55 7.77 -3.77
CA PRO A 53 -3.19 7.56 -4.28
C PRO A 53 -2.81 6.09 -4.22
N ILE A 54 -2.58 5.48 -5.38
CA ILE A 54 -2.07 4.11 -5.47
C ILE A 54 -0.76 4.19 -6.25
N PHE A 55 0.33 3.74 -5.63
CA PHE A 55 1.65 3.72 -6.24
C PHE A 55 2.01 2.31 -6.66
N VAL A 56 2.76 2.19 -7.75
CA VAL A 56 3.32 0.91 -8.18
C VAL A 56 4.79 1.07 -8.48
N ALA A 57 5.55 0.01 -8.22
CA ALA A 57 6.92 -0.16 -8.70
C ALA A 57 6.86 -1.09 -9.90
N VAL A 58 7.34 -0.63 -11.04
CA VAL A 58 7.19 -1.35 -12.31
C VAL A 58 8.56 -1.49 -12.97
N GLU A 59 8.83 -2.67 -13.53
CA GLU A 59 10.00 -2.94 -14.35
C GLU A 59 9.58 -3.82 -15.52
N GLU A 60 9.87 -3.37 -16.74
CA GLU A 60 9.49 -4.08 -17.98
C GLU A 60 8.02 -4.51 -17.99
N ASP A 61 7.12 -3.57 -17.68
CA ASP A 61 5.67 -3.78 -17.60
C ASP A 61 5.21 -4.76 -16.52
N THR A 62 6.10 -5.17 -15.63
CA THR A 62 5.76 -6.05 -14.50
C THR A 62 5.64 -5.23 -13.22
N VAL A 63 4.53 -5.38 -12.51
CA VAL A 63 4.32 -4.75 -11.21
C VAL A 63 5.08 -5.55 -10.15
N LEU A 64 6.10 -4.94 -9.56
CA LEU A 64 6.93 -5.55 -8.53
C LEU A 64 6.42 -5.27 -7.12
N GLY A 65 5.66 -4.21 -6.95
CA GLY A 65 5.12 -3.83 -5.65
C GLY A 65 4.09 -2.73 -5.79
N TYR A 66 3.33 -2.49 -4.73
CA TYR A 66 2.33 -1.42 -4.69
C TYR A 66 2.31 -0.73 -3.32
N GLY A 67 1.70 0.47 -3.29
CA GLY A 67 1.34 1.14 -2.05
C GLY A 67 -0.05 1.75 -2.20
N PHE A 68 -1.00 1.31 -1.38
CA PHE A 68 -2.34 1.89 -1.30
C PHE A 68 -2.35 2.94 -0.20
N CYS A 69 -2.80 4.15 -0.54
CA CYS A 69 -2.87 5.26 0.40
C CYS A 69 -4.24 5.90 0.39
N MET A 70 -4.57 6.59 1.47
CA MET A 70 -5.80 7.37 1.59
C MET A 70 -5.50 8.66 2.31
N PHE A 71 -6.19 9.75 1.90
CA PHE A 71 -6.14 11.00 2.63
C PHE A 71 -7.13 10.95 3.78
N GLU A 72 -6.67 11.27 4.98
CA GLU A 72 -7.51 11.46 6.14
C GLU A 72 -7.47 12.95 6.51
N GLN A 73 -8.65 13.56 6.58
CA GLN A 73 -8.76 14.99 6.87
C GLN A 73 -9.44 15.18 8.23
N PHE A 74 -8.86 16.05 9.04
CA PHE A 74 -9.41 16.45 10.33
C PHE A 74 -9.87 17.89 10.22
N HIS A 75 -11.19 18.09 10.03
CA HIS A 75 -11.83 19.40 9.91
C HIS A 75 -12.85 19.58 11.03
N ASP A 76 -12.87 20.79 11.62
CA ASP A 76 -13.85 21.17 12.66
C ASP A 76 -13.90 20.19 13.84
N HIS A 77 -12.80 19.50 14.09
CA HIS A 77 -12.70 18.61 15.24
C HIS A 77 -12.55 19.43 16.52
N SER A 78 -13.30 19.07 17.56
CA SER A 78 -13.33 19.86 18.80
C SER A 78 -12.00 19.93 19.56
N VAL A 79 -11.10 18.96 19.36
CA VAL A 79 -9.81 18.90 20.06
C VAL A 79 -8.59 18.94 19.15
N MET A 80 -8.76 18.73 17.84
CA MET A 80 -7.65 18.63 16.90
C MET A 80 -7.70 19.78 15.89
N THR A 81 -6.52 20.30 15.53
CA THR A 81 -6.43 21.31 14.47
C THR A 81 -6.75 20.68 13.11
N ASP A 82 -7.24 21.51 12.20
CA ASP A 82 -7.51 21.09 10.83
C ASP A 82 -6.18 20.66 10.18
N ARG A 83 -6.14 19.45 9.63
CA ARG A 83 -4.96 18.93 8.97
C ARG A 83 -5.33 17.77 8.05
N THR A 84 -4.42 17.46 7.14
CA THR A 84 -4.54 16.30 6.25
C THR A 84 -3.39 15.35 6.55
N THR A 85 -3.71 14.07 6.74
CA THR A 85 -2.75 12.98 6.92
C THR A 85 -2.83 12.07 5.72
N LEU A 86 -1.69 11.59 5.24
CA LEU A 86 -1.66 10.51 4.23
C LEU A 86 -1.49 9.18 4.96
N TYR A 87 -2.53 8.36 4.91
CA TYR A 87 -2.55 7.06 5.56
C TYR A 87 -2.17 5.98 4.55
N ILE A 88 -1.16 5.17 4.90
CA ILE A 88 -0.76 4.02 4.09
C ILE A 88 -1.59 2.84 4.54
N ASP A 89 -2.51 2.42 3.67
CA ASP A 89 -3.42 1.31 3.93
C ASP A 89 -2.72 -0.04 3.76
N ASP A 90 -1.82 -0.13 2.76
CA ASP A 90 -1.12 -1.37 2.47
C ASP A 90 0.10 -1.09 1.58
N ILE A 91 1.22 -1.76 1.87
CA ILE A 91 2.40 -1.82 0.99
C ILE A 91 2.77 -3.29 0.83
N CYS A 92 2.98 -3.73 -0.41
CA CYS A 92 3.35 -5.09 -0.70
C CYS A 92 4.37 -5.16 -1.83
N VAL A 93 5.30 -6.11 -1.74
CA VAL A 93 6.32 -6.38 -2.75
C VAL A 93 6.26 -7.88 -3.09
N LEU A 94 6.45 -8.22 -4.37
CA LEU A 94 6.53 -9.61 -4.80
C LEU A 94 7.56 -10.37 -3.97
N GLU A 95 7.22 -11.59 -3.55
CA GLU A 95 8.10 -12.42 -2.72
C GLU A 95 9.49 -12.58 -3.33
N GLU A 96 9.56 -12.86 -4.64
CA GLU A 96 10.83 -13.05 -5.35
C GLU A 96 11.65 -11.77 -5.50
N CYS A 97 11.06 -10.62 -5.17
CA CYS A 97 11.73 -9.31 -5.27
C CYS A 97 12.09 -8.72 -3.90
N ARG A 98 11.82 -9.43 -2.82
CA ARG A 98 12.17 -8.96 -1.48
C ARG A 98 13.69 -8.87 -1.31
N GLY A 99 14.13 -7.93 -0.48
CA GLY A 99 15.55 -7.69 -0.23
C GLY A 99 16.22 -6.77 -1.26
N LYS A 100 15.46 -6.25 -2.23
CA LYS A 100 15.96 -5.31 -3.25
C LYS A 100 15.57 -3.86 -2.96
N HIS A 101 15.08 -3.57 -1.77
CA HIS A 101 14.69 -2.23 -1.32
C HIS A 101 13.52 -1.62 -2.12
N ILE A 102 12.70 -2.45 -2.76
CA ILE A 102 11.56 -1.96 -3.56
C ILE A 102 10.51 -1.34 -2.64
N GLY A 103 10.19 -1.99 -1.52
CA GLY A 103 9.25 -1.46 -0.53
C GLY A 103 9.71 -0.13 0.03
N THR A 104 11.02 0.00 0.31
CA THR A 104 11.60 1.27 0.78
C THR A 104 11.45 2.36 -0.28
N ALA A 105 11.67 2.03 -1.55
CA ALA A 105 11.51 2.98 -2.64
C ALA A 105 10.05 3.46 -2.77
N ILE A 106 9.09 2.56 -2.64
CA ILE A 106 7.67 2.91 -2.65
C ILE A 106 7.34 3.82 -1.45
N TYR A 107 7.79 3.44 -0.27
CA TYR A 107 7.57 4.24 0.95
C TYR A 107 8.14 5.65 0.81
N ASN A 108 9.37 5.77 0.32
CA ASN A 108 10.00 7.08 0.13
C ASN A 108 9.24 7.94 -0.88
N GLU A 109 8.70 7.34 -1.94
CA GLU A 109 7.89 8.08 -2.91
C GLU A 109 6.57 8.55 -2.30
N ILE A 110 5.95 7.72 -1.45
CA ILE A 110 4.75 8.10 -0.72
C ILE A 110 5.02 9.29 0.19
N VAL A 111 6.13 9.27 0.94
CA VAL A 111 6.51 10.38 1.82
C VAL A 111 6.76 11.65 1.01
N ARG A 112 7.46 11.55 -0.11
CA ARG A 112 7.71 12.69 -1.00
C ARG A 112 6.39 13.28 -1.52
N TYR A 113 5.47 12.43 -1.93
CA TYR A 113 4.15 12.86 -2.39
C TYR A 113 3.36 13.56 -1.28
N ALA A 114 3.40 13.01 -0.06
CA ALA A 114 2.73 13.61 1.09
C ALA A 114 3.26 15.04 1.36
N LYS A 115 4.57 15.21 1.29
CA LYS A 115 5.19 16.54 1.43
C LYS A 115 4.74 17.48 0.32
N TYR A 116 4.71 17.00 -0.92
CA TYR A 116 4.25 17.79 -2.06
C TYR A 116 2.81 18.25 -1.89
N ARG A 117 1.94 17.40 -1.33
CA ARG A 117 0.53 17.72 -1.10
C ARG A 117 0.31 18.49 0.19
N GLY A 118 1.35 18.80 0.94
CA GLY A 118 1.24 19.55 2.18
C GLY A 118 0.62 18.78 3.34
N CYS A 119 0.74 17.45 3.33
CA CYS A 119 0.23 16.63 4.43
C CYS A 119 1.02 16.87 5.71
N TYR A 120 0.30 16.86 6.83
CA TYR A 120 0.90 17.03 8.15
C TYR A 120 1.83 15.87 8.51
N ASN A 121 1.41 14.64 8.20
CA ASN A 121 2.20 13.45 8.45
C ASN A 121 1.78 12.30 7.54
N VAL A 122 2.54 11.20 7.64
CA VAL A 122 2.21 9.91 7.00
C VAL A 122 2.03 8.90 8.14
N THR A 123 0.92 8.17 8.12
CA THR A 123 0.63 7.15 9.12
C THR A 123 0.42 5.80 8.46
N LEU A 124 0.63 4.73 9.20
CA LEU A 124 0.41 3.37 8.72
C LEU A 124 0.12 2.43 9.88
N ASN A 125 -0.49 1.29 9.55
CA ASN A 125 -0.67 0.19 10.50
C ASN A 125 0.11 -1.01 10.01
N VAL A 126 0.80 -1.68 10.94
CA VAL A 126 1.53 -2.91 10.66
C VAL A 126 0.86 -4.05 11.40
N TRP A 127 0.46 -5.09 10.67
CA TRP A 127 -0.09 -6.29 11.28
C TRP A 127 1.04 -7.06 11.97
N CYS A 128 0.92 -7.24 13.29
CA CYS A 128 2.00 -7.78 14.12
C CYS A 128 2.43 -9.21 13.76
N CYS A 129 1.59 -9.97 13.08
CA CYS A 129 1.94 -11.34 12.65
C CYS A 129 2.68 -11.37 11.31
N ASN A 130 2.91 -10.23 10.68
CA ASN A 130 3.65 -10.11 9.43
C ASN A 130 5.08 -9.63 9.72
N GLU A 131 5.96 -10.57 10.05
CA GLU A 131 7.34 -10.27 10.43
C GLU A 131 8.12 -9.56 9.31
N GLY A 132 7.87 -9.93 8.07
CA GLY A 132 8.53 -9.30 6.92
C GLY A 132 8.18 -7.82 6.80
N ALA A 133 6.91 -7.48 6.96
CA ALA A 133 6.47 -6.09 6.93
C ALA A 133 7.03 -5.31 8.12
N MET A 134 7.03 -5.89 9.32
CA MET A 134 7.59 -5.25 10.51
C MET A 134 9.07 -4.93 10.34
N LYS A 135 9.84 -5.89 9.82
CA LYS A 135 11.27 -5.64 9.54
C LYS A 135 11.48 -4.51 8.55
N PHE A 136 10.64 -4.45 7.51
CA PHE A 136 10.70 -3.38 6.53
C PHE A 136 10.48 -2.00 7.18
N TYR A 137 9.45 -1.88 8.02
CA TYR A 137 9.13 -0.61 8.66
C TYR A 137 10.11 -0.21 9.75
N GLU A 138 10.76 -1.17 10.37
CA GLU A 138 11.78 -0.92 11.40
C GLU A 138 13.15 -0.54 10.80
N SER A 139 13.38 -0.91 9.56
CA SER A 139 14.63 -0.57 8.88
C SER A 139 14.57 0.81 8.25
#